data_52209dcb3e93955d9750e941a9fb7834
#
_entry.id   52209dcb3e93955d9750e941a9fb7834
#
_cell.length_a   1.000
_cell.length_b   1.000
_cell.length_c   1.000
_cell.angle_alpha   90.00
_cell.angle_beta   90.00
_cell.angle_gamma   90.00
#
_symmetry.space_group_name_H-M   'P 1'
#
loop_
_entity.id
_entity.type
_entity.pdbx_description
1 polymer ?
#
loop_
_entity_poly.entity_id
_entity_poly.type
_entity_poly.pdbx_seq_one_letter_code
_entity_poly.pdbx_strand_id
1 'polypeptide(L)'
;MRIVFVHPNYRSGGAEIAGSWPPAWVAYLAGPLRRAGFNDLHFIDAMTNNLDEDAIVTQIKELQPDLIGVSAITPSIYMAERILELAAEHTPDALRVLGGIHATFMFKQVLSEAPYIDVIVRGEGEEILCEVARARAAGNFRAQRPDIRGIAYRDGSEIVATPAAPTIKDLDSLEPDWDLLEWSKYMYIPLNKRVAIPNMSRGCPFTCSFCSQWKFWRDSRVRDPQKVVDEIEGLVEKHDVGFFILADEEPTINRKKFIEFCEELIRRGLPEKVQWGINTRVTDILRDEELLPLYRKAGLVHVSLGTEAAAQMKLDQFHKETKVEDNRRAIELLRKADIFIEAQFIVGLDNETAETLEETYRMAWDWQPDLANWAMYTPWPFTPLFQDLGEKVEVFDFSKYNFVTPIMKPKAMSRGELLDRVMHNYRRFYIKKALFYYPWRGTGYRRRYLLGCLKAFAKAGFQRSFYDLGKAGYWGPQTRDKVDWHFDTSRTLAPAQLEDWESSADRAAQLRARKLSEMEAPREEIVMVKACGGGDQQLSEEELETAGVS
;
A
#
# COMPACT_ATOMS: atom_id res chain seq x y z
N MET A 1 13.51 27.29 -9.08
CA MET A 1 13.88 26.42 -7.94
C MET A 1 13.78 24.99 -8.42
N ARG A 2 14.89 24.27 -8.35
CA ARG A 2 14.98 22.87 -8.74
C ARG A 2 14.63 21.96 -7.57
N ILE A 3 13.65 21.08 -7.79
CA ILE A 3 13.22 20.10 -6.80
C ILE A 3 13.56 18.70 -7.33
N VAL A 4 14.25 17.92 -6.52
CA VAL A 4 14.62 16.54 -6.87
C VAL A 4 13.96 15.58 -5.87
N PHE A 5 13.19 14.64 -6.39
CA PHE A 5 12.68 13.52 -5.61
C PHE A 5 13.62 12.31 -5.74
N VAL A 6 13.82 11.57 -4.65
CA VAL A 6 14.59 10.32 -4.68
C VAL A 6 13.76 9.21 -4.06
N HIS A 7 13.56 8.13 -4.81
CA HIS A 7 12.93 6.92 -4.29
C HIS A 7 14.01 5.97 -3.77
N PRO A 8 14.09 5.75 -2.44
CA PRO A 8 15.19 5.03 -1.82
C PRO A 8 15.11 3.53 -2.11
N ASN A 9 16.27 2.88 -2.19
CA ASN A 9 16.36 1.43 -2.33
C ASN A 9 15.88 0.74 -1.05
N TYR A 10 15.10 -0.31 -1.22
CA TYR A 10 14.84 -1.29 -0.18
C TYR A 10 14.54 -2.67 -0.81
N ARG A 11 14.68 -3.73 -0.03
CA ARG A 11 14.40 -5.08 -0.51
C ARG A 11 13.13 -5.62 0.13
N SER A 12 12.13 -5.91 -0.69
CA SER A 12 10.84 -6.43 -0.24
C SER A 12 10.66 -7.94 -0.47
N GLY A 13 11.53 -8.58 -1.25
CA GLY A 13 11.37 -9.98 -1.64
C GLY A 13 10.25 -10.26 -2.65
N GLY A 14 9.44 -9.28 -2.99
CA GLY A 14 8.32 -9.41 -3.94
C GLY A 14 8.62 -8.91 -5.35
N ALA A 15 9.61 -8.01 -5.50
CA ALA A 15 9.91 -7.37 -6.78
C ALA A 15 10.37 -8.36 -7.86
N GLU A 16 11.08 -9.43 -7.49
CA GLU A 16 11.53 -10.46 -8.42
C GLU A 16 10.38 -11.24 -9.06
N ILE A 17 9.23 -11.28 -8.41
CA ILE A 17 8.03 -12.02 -8.86
C ILE A 17 7.03 -11.08 -9.49
N ALA A 18 6.70 -9.98 -8.80
CA ALA A 18 5.68 -9.03 -9.25
C ALA A 18 6.23 -8.00 -10.24
N GLY A 19 7.52 -7.68 -10.19
CA GLY A 19 8.16 -6.65 -10.99
C GLY A 19 8.31 -5.32 -10.26
N SER A 20 8.86 -4.32 -10.96
CA SER A 20 9.02 -2.97 -10.45
C SER A 20 7.75 -2.16 -10.70
N TRP A 21 7.26 -1.50 -9.68
CA TRP A 21 6.05 -0.68 -9.73
C TRP A 21 6.39 0.80 -9.56
N PRO A 22 5.67 1.70 -10.24
CA PRO A 22 5.97 3.12 -10.14
C PRO A 22 5.73 3.65 -8.74
N PRO A 23 6.63 4.49 -8.18
CA PRO A 23 6.39 5.15 -6.89
C PRO A 23 5.39 6.30 -7.07
N ALA A 24 4.09 6.00 -7.02
CA ALA A 24 3.01 6.94 -7.29
C ALA A 24 3.08 8.23 -6.45
N TRP A 25 3.66 8.16 -5.24
CA TRP A 25 3.83 9.33 -4.38
C TRP A 25 4.55 10.48 -5.09
N VAL A 26 5.47 10.19 -6.01
CA VAL A 26 6.18 11.19 -6.81
C VAL A 26 5.22 11.94 -7.73
N ALA A 27 4.38 11.21 -8.46
CA ALA A 27 3.39 11.80 -9.35
C ALA A 27 2.37 12.67 -8.59
N TYR A 28 1.89 12.17 -7.44
CA TYR A 28 0.94 12.90 -6.60
C TYR A 28 1.53 14.13 -5.90
N LEU A 29 2.83 14.17 -5.60
CA LEU A 29 3.50 15.38 -5.12
C LEU A 29 3.84 16.35 -6.26
N ALA A 30 4.22 15.84 -7.42
CA ALA A 30 4.65 16.66 -8.55
C ALA A 30 3.49 17.49 -9.15
N GLY A 31 2.29 16.94 -9.26
CA GLY A 31 1.12 17.64 -9.80
C GLY A 31 0.83 18.96 -9.08
N PRO A 32 0.58 18.95 -7.76
CA PRO A 32 0.38 20.18 -6.98
C PRO A 32 1.55 21.17 -7.06
N LEU A 33 2.80 20.68 -7.09
CA LEU A 33 3.97 21.56 -7.24
C LEU A 33 3.99 22.26 -8.59
N ARG A 34 3.66 21.57 -9.69
CA ARG A 34 3.56 22.20 -11.00
C ARG A 34 2.46 23.27 -11.03
N ARG A 35 1.30 23.00 -10.44
CA ARG A 35 0.24 24.01 -10.31
C ARG A 35 0.67 25.20 -9.44
N ALA A 36 1.53 24.97 -8.46
CA ALA A 36 2.14 26.03 -7.65
C ALA A 36 3.26 26.81 -8.37
N GLY A 37 3.57 26.47 -9.64
CA GLY A 37 4.57 27.14 -10.47
C GLY A 37 5.98 26.55 -10.42
N PHE A 38 6.18 25.41 -9.75
CA PHE A 38 7.47 24.72 -9.69
C PHE A 38 7.59 23.73 -10.86
N ASN A 39 8.24 24.14 -11.94
CA ASN A 39 8.33 23.35 -13.19
C ASN A 39 9.67 22.60 -13.34
N ASP A 40 10.70 22.96 -12.58
CA ASP A 40 12.02 22.29 -12.60
C ASP A 40 12.03 21.13 -11.60
N LEU A 41 11.28 20.06 -11.96
CA LEU A 41 11.11 18.84 -11.14
C LEU A 41 11.88 17.68 -11.76
N HIS A 42 12.64 16.97 -10.94
CA HIS A 42 13.43 15.81 -11.32
C HIS A 42 13.15 14.64 -10.38
N PHE A 43 13.38 13.43 -10.90
CA PHE A 43 13.16 12.21 -10.14
C PHE A 43 14.34 11.23 -10.32
N ILE A 44 14.84 10.70 -9.22
CA ILE A 44 15.86 9.64 -9.15
C ILE A 44 15.17 8.39 -8.56
N ASP A 45 14.91 7.40 -9.41
CA ASP A 45 14.38 6.10 -8.95
C ASP A 45 15.55 5.16 -8.64
N ALA A 46 16.08 5.28 -7.42
CA ALA A 46 17.22 4.47 -7.01
C ALA A 46 16.84 2.99 -6.86
N MET A 47 15.60 2.71 -6.42
CA MET A 47 15.13 1.33 -6.24
C MET A 47 15.01 0.58 -7.57
N THR A 48 14.27 1.13 -8.52
CA THR A 48 14.01 0.46 -9.81
C THR A 48 15.27 0.34 -10.66
N ASN A 49 16.15 1.34 -10.60
CA ASN A 49 17.41 1.36 -11.32
C ASN A 49 18.55 0.65 -10.55
N ASN A 50 18.28 0.17 -9.33
CA ASN A 50 19.26 -0.47 -8.44
C ASN A 50 20.54 0.34 -8.31
N LEU A 51 20.42 1.66 -8.09
CA LEU A 51 21.55 2.57 -7.98
C LEU A 51 22.28 2.33 -6.66
N ASP A 52 23.60 2.35 -6.73
CA ASP A 52 24.46 2.44 -5.54
C ASP A 52 24.61 3.89 -5.07
N GLU A 53 25.30 4.09 -3.95
CA GLU A 53 25.51 5.42 -3.37
C GLU A 53 26.24 6.35 -4.33
N ASP A 54 27.27 5.87 -5.05
CA ASP A 54 28.07 6.67 -5.98
C ASP A 54 27.21 7.17 -7.16
N ALA A 55 26.36 6.31 -7.69
CA ALA A 55 25.44 6.68 -8.77
C ALA A 55 24.38 7.68 -8.31
N ILE A 56 23.86 7.55 -7.08
CA ILE A 56 22.92 8.50 -6.49
C ILE A 56 23.61 9.86 -6.29
N VAL A 57 24.82 9.87 -5.72
CA VAL A 57 25.61 11.08 -5.49
C VAL A 57 25.94 11.79 -6.81
N THR A 58 26.31 11.04 -7.84
CA THR A 58 26.59 11.59 -9.17
C THR A 58 25.38 12.35 -9.70
N GLN A 59 24.19 11.75 -9.66
CA GLN A 59 22.97 12.39 -10.13
C GLN A 59 22.59 13.62 -9.27
N ILE A 60 22.73 13.55 -7.94
CA ILE A 60 22.49 14.70 -7.06
C ILE A 60 23.42 15.86 -7.40
N LYS A 61 24.73 15.57 -7.62
CA LYS A 61 25.71 16.59 -8.02
C LYS A 61 25.41 17.21 -9.38
N GLU A 62 25.00 16.41 -10.35
CA GLU A 62 24.63 16.91 -11.68
C GLU A 62 23.38 17.80 -11.63
N LEU A 63 22.40 17.42 -10.83
CA LEU A 63 21.14 18.13 -10.74
C LEU A 63 21.24 19.42 -9.89
N GLN A 64 22.12 19.48 -8.90
CA GLN A 64 22.25 20.65 -8.00
C GLN A 64 20.90 21.13 -7.47
N PRO A 65 20.19 20.35 -6.64
CA PRO A 65 18.86 20.68 -6.15
C PRO A 65 18.85 21.88 -5.21
N ASP A 66 17.78 22.70 -5.26
CA ASP A 66 17.44 23.66 -4.22
C ASP A 66 16.65 23.02 -3.07
N LEU A 67 15.91 21.93 -3.41
CA LEU A 67 15.18 21.10 -2.47
C LEU A 67 15.31 19.63 -2.93
N ILE A 68 15.67 18.75 -2.00
CA ILE A 68 15.66 17.31 -2.20
C ILE A 68 14.65 16.66 -1.27
N GLY A 69 13.72 15.89 -1.85
CA GLY A 69 12.63 15.20 -1.13
C GLY A 69 12.74 13.68 -1.23
N VAL A 70 12.65 13.02 -0.09
CA VAL A 70 12.62 11.55 0.00
C VAL A 70 11.38 11.12 0.76
N SER A 71 10.73 10.04 0.34
CA SER A 71 9.60 9.44 1.07
C SER A 71 9.99 8.06 1.55
N ALA A 72 9.79 7.78 2.85
CA ALA A 72 10.17 6.52 3.46
C ALA A 72 9.00 5.77 4.09
N ILE A 73 8.93 4.48 3.77
CA ILE A 73 8.26 3.48 4.59
C ILE A 73 9.28 2.91 5.59
N THR A 74 8.82 2.18 6.60
CA THR A 74 9.74 1.70 7.64
C THR A 74 10.97 0.93 7.10
N PRO A 75 10.86 -0.03 6.18
CA PRO A 75 12.04 -0.75 5.68
C PRO A 75 13.01 0.09 4.83
N SER A 76 12.62 1.27 4.38
CA SER A 76 13.48 2.15 3.57
C SER A 76 14.04 3.35 4.34
N ILE A 77 13.75 3.46 5.65
CA ILE A 77 14.10 4.67 6.40
C ILE A 77 15.61 4.95 6.41
N TYR A 78 16.44 3.95 6.70
CA TYR A 78 17.89 4.15 6.77
C TYR A 78 18.51 4.55 5.42
N MET A 79 17.98 4.01 4.33
CA MET A 79 18.45 4.43 3.00
C MET A 79 17.98 5.85 2.67
N ALA A 80 16.75 6.22 3.08
CA ALA A 80 16.26 7.59 2.94
C ALA A 80 17.11 8.60 3.73
N GLU A 81 17.46 8.26 4.96
CA GLU A 81 18.37 9.03 5.80
C GLU A 81 19.76 9.14 5.13
N ARG A 82 20.33 8.03 4.66
CA ARG A 82 21.62 8.03 3.98
C ARG A 82 21.66 8.90 2.72
N ILE A 83 20.59 8.88 1.92
CA ILE A 83 20.47 9.76 0.74
C ILE A 83 20.48 11.24 1.15
N LEU A 84 19.77 11.60 2.21
CA LEU A 84 19.74 12.99 2.69
C LEU A 84 21.07 13.39 3.36
N GLU A 85 21.78 12.48 3.99
CA GLU A 85 23.15 12.68 4.49
C GLU A 85 24.11 12.99 3.33
N LEU A 86 24.11 12.17 2.28
CA LEU A 86 24.89 12.39 1.07
C LEU A 86 24.55 13.71 0.39
N ALA A 87 23.26 14.09 0.39
CA ALA A 87 22.86 15.41 -0.10
C ALA A 87 23.41 16.55 0.77
N ALA A 88 23.47 16.37 2.09
CA ALA A 88 24.10 17.37 2.98
C ALA A 88 25.60 17.56 2.71
N GLU A 89 26.29 16.46 2.38
CA GLU A 89 27.72 16.49 2.05
C GLU A 89 28.01 17.15 0.69
N HIS A 90 27.16 16.91 -0.31
CA HIS A 90 27.47 17.25 -1.69
C HIS A 90 26.67 18.42 -2.27
N THR A 91 25.53 18.75 -1.68
CA THR A 91 24.69 19.90 -2.00
C THR A 91 24.19 20.57 -0.71
N PRO A 92 25.11 21.17 0.10
CA PRO A 92 24.81 21.65 1.46
C PRO A 92 23.73 22.73 1.50
N ASP A 93 23.56 23.46 0.41
CA ASP A 93 22.56 24.53 0.31
C ASP A 93 21.14 23.99 0.01
N ALA A 94 21.01 22.72 -0.38
CA ALA A 94 19.72 22.11 -0.65
C ALA A 94 18.89 21.95 0.64
N LEU A 95 17.61 22.28 0.61
CA LEU A 95 16.68 21.94 1.69
C LEU A 95 16.35 20.43 1.64
N ARG A 96 16.68 19.70 2.71
CA ARG A 96 16.51 18.24 2.81
C ARG A 96 15.22 17.90 3.53
N VAL A 97 14.28 17.34 2.74
CA VAL A 97 12.90 17.04 3.16
C VAL A 97 12.70 15.54 3.22
N LEU A 98 12.23 15.04 4.35
CA LEU A 98 11.80 13.65 4.50
C LEU A 98 10.30 13.59 4.72
N GLY A 99 9.61 12.66 4.05
CA GLY A 99 8.19 12.38 4.24
C GLY A 99 7.92 10.88 4.35
N GLY A 100 6.66 10.52 4.25
CA GLY A 100 6.18 9.14 4.30
C GLY A 100 5.72 8.70 5.69
N ILE A 101 5.17 7.49 5.75
CA ILE A 101 4.47 7.02 6.95
C ILE A 101 5.42 6.84 8.15
N HIS A 102 6.63 6.34 7.92
CA HIS A 102 7.59 6.15 9.01
C HIS A 102 7.98 7.50 9.63
N ALA A 103 8.42 8.44 8.80
CA ALA A 103 8.82 9.78 9.26
C ALA A 103 7.65 10.54 9.91
N THR A 104 6.41 10.34 9.44
CA THR A 104 5.22 10.95 10.03
C THR A 104 5.05 10.58 11.50
N PHE A 105 5.18 9.31 11.83
CA PHE A 105 4.95 8.82 13.19
C PHE A 105 6.21 8.81 14.07
N MET A 106 7.38 8.62 13.46
CA MET A 106 8.66 8.48 14.16
C MET A 106 9.54 9.73 14.09
N PHE A 107 8.96 10.89 13.79
CA PHE A 107 9.69 12.13 13.53
C PHE A 107 10.66 12.55 14.66
N LYS A 108 10.32 12.29 15.92
CA LYS A 108 11.20 12.62 17.06
C LYS A 108 12.48 11.80 17.00
N GLN A 109 12.35 10.49 16.77
CA GLN A 109 13.49 9.60 16.66
C GLN A 109 14.32 9.93 15.43
N VAL A 110 13.70 10.03 14.25
CA VAL A 110 14.37 10.34 12.99
C VAL A 110 15.16 11.65 13.08
N LEU A 111 14.56 12.72 13.58
CA LEU A 111 15.26 14.00 13.74
C LEU A 111 16.36 13.97 14.81
N SER A 112 16.26 13.10 15.82
CA SER A 112 17.33 12.93 16.82
C SER A 112 18.55 12.20 16.24
N GLU A 113 18.32 11.21 15.38
CA GLU A 113 19.35 10.36 14.81
C GLU A 113 19.98 10.93 13.54
N ALA A 114 19.20 11.68 12.73
CA ALA A 114 19.59 12.23 11.45
C ALA A 114 19.66 13.78 11.45
N PRO A 115 20.73 14.40 12.00
CA PRO A 115 20.86 15.85 12.15
C PRO A 115 20.91 16.60 10.82
N TYR A 116 21.17 15.95 9.72
CA TYR A 116 21.23 16.51 8.38
C TYR A 116 19.85 16.68 7.71
N ILE A 117 18.76 16.15 8.29
CA ILE A 117 17.41 16.39 7.81
C ILE A 117 16.93 17.76 8.31
N ASP A 118 16.50 18.63 7.39
CA ASP A 118 16.05 19.98 7.73
C ASP A 118 14.58 19.98 8.19
N VAL A 119 13.73 19.19 7.54
CA VAL A 119 12.29 19.14 7.83
C VAL A 119 11.69 17.79 7.47
N ILE A 120 10.75 17.35 8.31
CA ILE A 120 9.88 16.21 8.04
C ILE A 120 8.49 16.73 7.69
N VAL A 121 7.93 16.26 6.57
CA VAL A 121 6.53 16.44 6.18
C VAL A 121 5.71 15.29 6.74
N ARG A 122 4.68 15.60 7.54
CA ARG A 122 3.88 14.65 8.31
C ARG A 122 2.47 14.53 7.75
N GLY A 123 2.05 13.32 7.37
CA GLY A 123 0.76 13.04 6.76
C GLY A 123 0.75 13.22 5.24
N GLU A 124 -0.34 13.75 4.69
CA GLU A 124 -0.50 14.00 3.26
C GLU A 124 0.38 15.18 2.84
N GLY A 125 1.38 14.88 2.02
CA GLY A 125 2.47 15.81 1.73
C GLY A 125 2.19 16.83 0.63
N GLU A 126 1.15 16.68 -0.15
CA GLU A 126 0.96 17.38 -1.42
C GLU A 126 0.85 18.91 -1.24
N GLU A 127 0.00 19.35 -0.33
CA GLU A 127 -0.16 20.79 -0.04
C GLU A 127 0.96 21.31 0.87
N ILE A 128 1.35 20.51 1.87
CA ILE A 128 2.41 20.86 2.82
C ILE A 128 3.73 21.11 2.09
N LEU A 129 4.10 20.25 1.14
CA LEU A 129 5.33 20.40 0.37
C LEU A 129 5.30 21.66 -0.50
N CYS A 130 4.13 22.04 -1.04
CA CYS A 130 3.97 23.31 -1.75
C CYS A 130 4.25 24.51 -0.85
N GLU A 131 3.81 24.50 0.40
CA GLU A 131 4.10 25.57 1.38
C GLU A 131 5.59 25.62 1.72
N VAL A 132 6.21 24.46 1.99
CA VAL A 132 7.65 24.32 2.23
C VAL A 132 8.46 24.86 1.04
N ALA A 133 8.07 24.50 -0.19
CA ALA A 133 8.74 24.94 -1.41
C ALA A 133 8.61 26.46 -1.63
N ARG A 134 7.44 27.04 -1.37
CA ARG A 134 7.25 28.50 -1.45
C ARG A 134 8.11 29.24 -0.43
N ALA A 135 8.14 28.77 0.82
CA ALA A 135 8.96 29.37 1.87
C ALA A 135 10.46 29.27 1.54
N ARG A 136 10.89 28.14 0.96
CA ARG A 136 12.27 27.94 0.48
C ARG A 136 12.60 28.90 -0.67
N ALA A 137 11.74 28.99 -1.68
CA ALA A 137 11.92 29.86 -2.84
C ALA A 137 11.97 31.36 -2.47
N ALA A 138 11.22 31.75 -1.44
CA ALA A 138 11.25 33.08 -0.89
C ALA A 138 12.49 33.38 -0.01
N GLY A 139 13.36 32.41 0.25
CA GLY A 139 14.56 32.56 1.09
C GLY A 139 14.29 32.71 2.60
N ASN A 140 13.07 32.45 3.05
CA ASN A 140 12.63 32.69 4.42
C ASN A 140 12.06 31.44 5.13
N PHE A 141 12.41 30.25 4.68
CA PHE A 141 11.89 28.99 5.24
C PHE A 141 12.04 28.90 6.77
N ARG A 142 13.22 29.27 7.32
CA ARG A 142 13.42 29.23 8.78
C ARG A 142 12.47 30.13 9.56
N ALA A 143 12.12 31.27 9.00
CA ALA A 143 11.20 32.21 9.65
C ALA A 143 9.74 31.77 9.53
N GLN A 144 9.36 31.16 8.41
CA GLN A 144 7.98 30.74 8.12
C GLN A 144 7.63 29.33 8.61
N ARG A 145 8.62 28.45 8.86
CA ARG A 145 8.37 27.04 9.23
C ARG A 145 7.45 26.86 10.46
N PRO A 146 7.40 27.75 11.47
CA PRO A 146 6.47 27.59 12.59
C PRO A 146 4.99 27.72 12.18
N ASP A 147 4.72 28.41 11.08
CA ASP A 147 3.37 28.68 10.57
C ASP A 147 2.90 27.58 9.59
N ILE A 148 3.81 26.77 9.05
CA ILE A 148 3.49 25.67 8.14
C ILE A 148 2.95 24.50 8.97
N ARG A 149 1.71 24.11 8.73
CA ARG A 149 1.10 22.97 9.41
C ARG A 149 1.62 21.63 8.85
N GLY A 150 1.69 20.60 9.72
CA GLY A 150 2.04 19.25 9.31
C GLY A 150 3.53 19.03 9.07
N ILE A 151 4.40 19.80 9.68
CA ILE A 151 5.85 19.58 9.61
C ILE A 151 6.46 19.33 11.00
N ALA A 152 7.65 18.74 11.00
CA ALA A 152 8.51 18.68 12.18
C ALA A 152 9.95 19.04 11.79
N TYR A 153 10.67 19.73 12.69
CA TYR A 153 12.03 20.20 12.46
C TYR A 153 12.79 20.40 13.77
N ARG A 154 14.10 20.58 13.67
CA ARG A 154 14.92 21.01 14.83
C ARG A 154 14.95 22.51 14.95
N ASP A 155 14.81 22.98 16.20
CA ASP A 155 15.05 24.36 16.59
C ASP A 155 16.04 24.39 17.76
N GLY A 156 17.31 24.65 17.45
CA GLY A 156 18.39 24.42 18.40
C GLY A 156 18.50 22.94 18.80
N SER A 157 18.36 22.66 20.10
CA SER A 157 18.36 21.30 20.66
C SER A 157 16.96 20.66 20.70
N GLU A 158 15.91 21.41 20.44
CA GLU A 158 14.53 20.94 20.55
C GLU A 158 14.02 20.42 19.18
N ILE A 159 13.15 19.41 19.24
CA ILE A 159 12.38 18.96 18.10
C ILE A 159 10.98 19.53 18.22
N VAL A 160 10.63 20.35 17.25
CA VAL A 160 9.34 21.03 17.16
C VAL A 160 8.49 20.32 16.12
N ALA A 161 7.23 20.03 16.47
CA ALA A 161 6.21 19.58 15.52
C ALA A 161 5.09 20.61 15.48
N THR A 162 4.76 21.10 14.30
CA THR A 162 3.61 21.98 14.11
C THR A 162 2.30 21.17 14.14
N PRO A 163 1.15 21.80 14.42
CA PRO A 163 -0.13 21.10 14.38
C PRO A 163 -0.36 20.35 13.05
N ALA A 164 -1.05 19.23 13.10
CA ALA A 164 -1.34 18.45 11.91
C ALA A 164 -2.06 19.30 10.84
N ALA A 165 -1.67 19.13 9.58
CA ALA A 165 -2.41 19.71 8.47
C ALA A 165 -3.79 19.04 8.35
N PRO A 166 -4.83 19.73 7.89
CA PRO A 166 -6.10 19.12 7.54
C PRO A 166 -5.92 18.02 6.48
N THR A 167 -6.79 17.02 6.49
CA THR A 167 -6.84 16.05 5.40
C THR A 167 -7.32 16.70 4.11
N ILE A 168 -6.73 16.36 2.99
CA ILE A 168 -7.16 16.85 1.67
C ILE A 168 -8.56 16.35 1.39
N LYS A 169 -9.55 17.22 1.35
CA LYS A 169 -10.96 16.82 1.17
C LYS A 169 -11.31 16.51 -0.27
N ASP A 170 -10.80 17.31 -1.20
CA ASP A 170 -10.96 17.12 -2.64
C ASP A 170 -9.72 16.45 -3.22
N LEU A 171 -9.75 15.12 -3.32
CA LEU A 171 -8.65 14.34 -3.89
C LEU A 171 -8.50 14.54 -5.42
N ASP A 172 -9.53 15.01 -6.10
CA ASP A 172 -9.49 15.28 -7.54
C ASP A 172 -8.70 16.54 -7.88
N SER A 173 -8.50 17.41 -6.89
CA SER A 173 -7.63 18.59 -7.02
C SER A 173 -6.14 18.23 -7.14
N LEU A 174 -5.72 17.01 -6.87
CA LEU A 174 -4.30 16.63 -6.83
C LEU A 174 -3.66 16.58 -8.23
N GLU A 175 -4.39 16.11 -9.25
CA GLU A 175 -3.94 16.06 -10.65
C GLU A 175 -2.50 15.54 -10.79
N PRO A 176 -2.24 14.24 -10.55
CA PRO A 176 -0.89 13.69 -10.48
C PRO A 176 -0.13 13.85 -11.81
N ASP A 177 1.17 14.21 -11.71
CA ASP A 177 2.06 14.31 -12.86
C ASP A 177 2.80 12.98 -13.10
N TRP A 178 2.19 12.11 -13.88
CA TRP A 178 2.73 10.82 -14.25
C TRP A 178 3.90 10.89 -15.25
N ASP A 179 4.10 12.03 -15.91
CA ASP A 179 5.15 12.21 -16.93
C ASP A 179 6.56 12.28 -16.31
N LEU A 180 6.66 12.52 -15.02
CA LEU A 180 7.93 12.54 -14.29
C LEU A 180 8.57 11.14 -14.15
N LEU A 181 7.81 10.06 -14.39
CA LEU A 181 8.23 8.68 -14.15
C LEU A 181 8.84 8.00 -15.40
N GLU A 182 9.78 7.08 -15.18
CA GLU A 182 10.43 6.28 -16.24
C GLU A 182 9.60 5.06 -16.65
N TRP A 183 8.55 5.24 -17.40
CA TRP A 183 7.56 4.20 -17.74
C TRP A 183 8.13 2.92 -18.36
N SER A 184 9.28 2.97 -19.02
CA SER A 184 9.95 1.79 -19.59
C SER A 184 10.36 0.75 -18.53
N LYS A 185 10.47 1.16 -17.26
CA LYS A 185 10.97 0.36 -16.15
C LYS A 185 9.88 -0.37 -15.36
N TYR A 186 8.65 0.10 -15.41
CA TYR A 186 7.57 -0.40 -14.56
C TYR A 186 6.77 -1.49 -15.24
N MET A 187 7.04 -2.73 -14.85
CA MET A 187 6.46 -3.91 -15.48
C MET A 187 5.84 -4.85 -14.44
N TYR A 188 4.62 -5.27 -14.69
CA TYR A 188 4.03 -6.39 -13.98
C TYR A 188 4.41 -7.70 -14.66
N ILE A 189 5.37 -8.41 -14.06
CA ILE A 189 6.00 -9.60 -14.66
C ILE A 189 4.99 -10.70 -15.01
N PRO A 190 4.00 -11.07 -14.15
CA PRO A 190 3.07 -12.15 -14.46
C PRO A 190 2.27 -11.95 -15.74
N LEU A 191 1.98 -10.71 -16.11
CA LEU A 191 1.23 -10.37 -17.31
C LEU A 191 2.11 -9.82 -18.44
N ASN A 192 3.36 -9.52 -18.15
CA ASN A 192 4.29 -8.83 -19.05
C ASN A 192 3.69 -7.53 -19.61
N LYS A 193 3.12 -6.70 -18.73
CA LYS A 193 2.46 -5.43 -19.05
C LYS A 193 3.04 -4.31 -18.20
N ARG A 194 3.07 -3.08 -18.76
CA ARG A 194 3.34 -1.89 -17.95
C ARG A 194 2.26 -1.74 -16.88
N VAL A 195 2.70 -1.37 -15.67
CA VAL A 195 1.82 -1.27 -14.50
C VAL A 195 1.77 0.16 -13.98
N ALA A 196 0.57 0.60 -13.58
CA ALA A 196 0.35 1.84 -12.84
C ALA A 196 -0.35 1.54 -11.50
N ILE A 197 -0.26 2.49 -10.57
CA ILE A 197 -0.91 2.40 -9.24
C ILE A 197 -1.67 3.71 -8.92
N PRO A 198 -2.73 4.04 -9.68
CA PRO A 198 -3.57 5.20 -9.39
C PRO A 198 -4.39 4.99 -8.11
N ASN A 199 -4.82 6.10 -7.48
CA ASN A 199 -5.77 6.08 -6.37
C ASN A 199 -7.19 6.41 -6.83
N MET A 200 -8.16 5.65 -6.38
CA MET A 200 -9.57 6.00 -6.41
C MET A 200 -10.01 6.60 -5.06
N SER A 201 -9.43 6.15 -3.96
CA SER A 201 -9.76 6.59 -2.61
C SER A 201 -8.52 6.68 -1.72
N ARG A 202 -8.67 7.32 -0.57
CA ARG A 202 -7.68 7.32 0.51
C ARG A 202 -8.35 7.05 1.83
N GLY A 203 -7.68 6.24 2.66
CA GLY A 203 -8.11 5.90 4.00
C GLY A 203 -9.07 4.72 4.05
N CYS A 204 -9.14 4.14 5.25
CA CYS A 204 -9.93 2.97 5.55
C CYS A 204 -10.72 3.20 6.82
N PRO A 205 -12.04 2.94 6.86
CA PRO A 205 -12.85 3.13 8.06
C PRO A 205 -12.65 2.04 9.11
N PHE A 206 -11.92 0.99 8.77
CA PHE A 206 -11.64 -0.12 9.68
C PHE A 206 -10.41 0.16 10.53
N THR A 207 -10.42 -0.34 11.77
CA THR A 207 -9.37 -0.08 12.77
C THR A 207 -8.63 -1.36 13.16
N CYS A 208 -8.21 -2.14 12.14
CA CYS A 208 -7.45 -3.36 12.39
C CYS A 208 -6.21 -3.06 13.23
N SER A 209 -5.98 -3.89 14.28
CA SER A 209 -4.96 -3.61 15.30
C SER A 209 -3.52 -3.65 14.78
N PHE A 210 -3.27 -4.38 13.71
CA PHE A 210 -1.95 -4.50 13.06
C PHE A 210 -1.68 -3.41 12.02
N CYS A 211 -2.69 -2.61 11.65
CA CYS A 211 -2.63 -1.67 10.53
C CYS A 211 -2.50 -0.22 11.01
N SER A 212 -1.71 0.57 10.28
CA SER A 212 -1.50 2.00 10.55
C SER A 212 -2.20 2.94 9.58
N GLN A 213 -2.74 2.41 8.48
CA GLN A 213 -3.27 3.25 7.39
C GLN A 213 -4.44 4.13 7.84
N TRP A 214 -5.34 3.60 8.66
CA TRP A 214 -6.44 4.38 9.22
C TRP A 214 -5.97 5.53 10.12
N LYS A 215 -4.81 5.41 10.77
CA LYS A 215 -4.18 6.50 11.52
C LYS A 215 -3.52 7.52 10.60
N PHE A 216 -2.85 7.07 9.55
CA PHE A 216 -2.14 7.95 8.62
C PHE A 216 -3.10 8.82 7.82
N TRP A 217 -4.10 8.21 7.19
CA TRP A 217 -5.06 8.91 6.34
C TRP A 217 -6.16 9.62 7.11
N ARG A 218 -6.47 9.20 8.33
CA ARG A 218 -7.46 9.76 9.28
C ARG A 218 -8.91 9.72 8.80
N ASP A 219 -9.17 10.06 7.53
CA ASP A 219 -10.49 10.08 6.90
C ASP A 219 -10.56 9.13 5.69
N SER A 220 -11.73 8.55 5.45
CA SER A 220 -12.00 7.84 4.20
C SER A 220 -12.64 8.80 3.20
N ARG A 221 -12.02 8.97 2.04
CA ARG A 221 -12.42 9.93 0.99
C ARG A 221 -12.32 9.25 -0.36
N VAL A 222 -13.26 9.53 -1.25
CA VAL A 222 -13.36 8.89 -2.56
C VAL A 222 -13.43 9.95 -3.64
N ARG A 223 -12.66 9.79 -4.70
CA ARG A 223 -12.62 10.65 -5.89
C ARG A 223 -13.88 10.50 -6.74
N ASP A 224 -14.05 11.43 -7.67
CA ASP A 224 -15.04 11.28 -8.73
C ASP A 224 -14.62 10.14 -9.67
N PRO A 225 -15.49 9.13 -9.89
CA PRO A 225 -15.18 7.99 -10.75
C PRO A 225 -14.78 8.38 -12.17
N GLN A 226 -15.38 9.43 -12.74
CA GLN A 226 -15.05 9.91 -14.09
C GLN A 226 -13.62 10.45 -14.14
N LYS A 227 -13.19 11.21 -13.11
CA LYS A 227 -11.83 11.75 -13.00
C LYS A 227 -10.78 10.65 -12.84
N VAL A 228 -11.10 9.61 -12.09
CA VAL A 228 -10.20 8.44 -11.96
C VAL A 228 -10.08 7.72 -13.30
N VAL A 229 -11.17 7.57 -14.04
CA VAL A 229 -11.13 6.93 -15.36
C VAL A 229 -10.43 7.82 -16.39
N ASP A 230 -10.57 9.17 -16.35
CA ASP A 230 -9.79 10.10 -17.15
C ASP A 230 -8.28 9.89 -16.96
N GLU A 231 -7.84 9.76 -15.70
CA GLU A 231 -6.45 9.48 -15.34
C GLU A 231 -5.97 8.12 -15.90
N ILE A 232 -6.77 7.07 -15.72
CA ILE A 232 -6.45 5.72 -16.22
C ILE A 232 -6.39 5.71 -17.75
N GLU A 233 -7.32 6.36 -18.44
CA GLU A 233 -7.31 6.48 -19.91
C GLU A 233 -6.04 7.18 -20.39
N GLY A 234 -5.65 8.28 -19.74
CA GLY A 234 -4.40 8.97 -20.01
C GLY A 234 -3.16 8.09 -19.81
N LEU A 235 -3.13 7.27 -18.74
CA LEU A 235 -2.06 6.31 -18.48
C LEU A 235 -1.99 5.21 -19.57
N VAL A 236 -3.12 4.73 -20.04
CA VAL A 236 -3.21 3.74 -21.12
C VAL A 236 -2.72 4.33 -22.44
N GLU A 237 -3.21 5.51 -22.82
CA GLU A 237 -2.93 6.12 -24.11
C GLU A 237 -1.51 6.69 -24.21
N LYS A 238 -1.04 7.35 -23.17
CA LYS A 238 0.24 8.06 -23.16
C LYS A 238 1.42 7.18 -22.77
N HIS A 239 1.20 6.25 -21.85
CA HIS A 239 2.27 5.44 -21.27
C HIS A 239 2.16 3.93 -21.56
N ASP A 240 1.19 3.51 -22.38
CA ASP A 240 0.98 2.11 -22.76
C ASP A 240 0.80 1.19 -21.53
N VAL A 241 0.07 1.69 -20.52
CA VAL A 241 -0.24 0.92 -19.31
C VAL A 241 -1.26 -0.16 -19.67
N GLY A 242 -0.90 -1.41 -19.45
CA GLY A 242 -1.78 -2.55 -19.73
C GLY A 242 -2.34 -3.24 -18.47
N PHE A 243 -1.86 -2.83 -17.31
CA PHE A 243 -2.35 -3.30 -16.02
C PHE A 243 -2.27 -2.17 -14.98
N PHE A 244 -3.25 -2.05 -14.10
CA PHE A 244 -3.13 -1.18 -12.94
C PHE A 244 -3.65 -1.87 -11.67
N ILE A 245 -3.15 -1.43 -10.53
CA ILE A 245 -3.70 -1.79 -9.22
C ILE A 245 -4.11 -0.49 -8.55
N LEU A 246 -5.35 -0.42 -8.06
CA LEU A 246 -5.74 0.70 -7.23
C LEU A 246 -4.91 0.67 -5.94
N ALA A 247 -4.17 1.76 -5.68
CA ALA A 247 -3.29 1.90 -4.53
C ALA A 247 -4.06 2.17 -3.22
N ASP A 248 -5.33 1.93 -3.23
CA ASP A 248 -6.30 2.18 -2.16
C ASP A 248 -6.18 1.12 -1.06
N GLU A 249 -6.42 1.52 0.18
CA GLU A 249 -6.53 0.61 1.31
C GLU A 249 -7.81 -0.24 1.23
N GLU A 250 -8.93 0.36 0.77
CA GLU A 250 -10.21 -0.31 0.60
C GLU A 250 -11.06 0.41 -0.47
N PRO A 251 -10.85 0.13 -1.75
CA PRO A 251 -11.50 0.85 -2.86
C PRO A 251 -13.01 0.58 -2.93
N THR A 252 -13.48 -0.56 -2.40
CA THR A 252 -14.88 -0.99 -2.46
C THR A 252 -15.74 -0.40 -1.37
N ILE A 253 -15.18 0.43 -0.47
CA ILE A 253 -15.89 0.96 0.70
C ILE A 253 -17.10 1.82 0.31
N ASN A 254 -17.00 2.60 -0.74
CA ASN A 254 -18.14 3.33 -1.31
C ASN A 254 -18.69 2.56 -2.51
N ARG A 255 -19.60 1.64 -2.24
CA ARG A 255 -20.19 0.73 -3.22
C ARG A 255 -20.74 1.44 -4.44
N LYS A 256 -21.49 2.55 -4.24
CA LYS A 256 -22.09 3.32 -5.34
C LYS A 256 -21.02 3.87 -6.28
N LYS A 257 -20.05 4.59 -5.75
CA LYS A 257 -18.94 5.13 -6.57
C LYS A 257 -18.09 4.05 -7.23
N PHE A 258 -17.94 2.89 -6.59
CA PHE A 258 -17.20 1.77 -7.19
C PHE A 258 -17.96 1.14 -8.36
N ILE A 259 -19.31 1.07 -8.29
CA ILE A 259 -20.16 0.68 -9.42
C ILE A 259 -20.02 1.69 -10.57
N GLU A 260 -20.18 2.99 -10.27
CA GLU A 260 -20.01 4.08 -11.24
C GLU A 260 -18.65 4.02 -11.95
N PHE A 261 -17.58 3.73 -11.20
CA PHE A 261 -16.23 3.53 -11.74
C PHE A 261 -16.17 2.34 -12.72
N CYS A 262 -16.74 1.20 -12.35
CA CYS A 262 -16.78 0.03 -13.21
C CYS A 262 -17.60 0.27 -14.49
N GLU A 263 -18.75 0.93 -14.38
CA GLU A 263 -19.60 1.28 -15.51
C GLU A 263 -18.91 2.27 -16.45
N GLU A 264 -18.17 3.24 -15.91
CA GLU A 264 -17.43 4.21 -16.70
C GLU A 264 -16.27 3.57 -17.48
N LEU A 265 -15.52 2.64 -16.86
CA LEU A 265 -14.50 1.84 -17.56
C LEU A 265 -15.10 1.07 -18.75
N ILE A 266 -16.25 0.44 -18.54
CA ILE A 266 -16.97 -0.30 -19.60
C ILE A 266 -17.44 0.65 -20.70
N ARG A 267 -18.04 1.77 -20.35
CA ARG A 267 -18.55 2.78 -21.28
C ARG A 267 -17.47 3.29 -22.25
N ARG A 268 -16.22 3.45 -21.73
CA ARG A 268 -15.07 3.89 -22.54
C ARG A 268 -14.35 2.74 -23.27
N GLY A 269 -14.79 1.50 -23.13
CA GLY A 269 -14.13 0.34 -23.76
C GLY A 269 -12.73 0.03 -23.22
N LEU A 270 -12.38 0.55 -22.03
CA LEU A 270 -11.06 0.36 -21.41
C LEU A 270 -10.75 -1.09 -21.04
N PRO A 271 -11.72 -1.96 -20.66
CA PRO A 271 -11.44 -3.36 -20.33
C PRO A 271 -10.78 -4.17 -21.46
N GLU A 272 -10.90 -3.73 -22.70
CA GLU A 272 -10.22 -4.35 -23.85
C GLU A 272 -8.73 -3.99 -23.93
N LYS A 273 -8.34 -2.83 -23.39
CA LYS A 273 -6.98 -2.27 -23.41
C LYS A 273 -6.20 -2.58 -22.12
N VAL A 274 -6.86 -2.47 -20.97
CA VAL A 274 -6.23 -2.57 -19.65
C VAL A 274 -7.02 -3.49 -18.71
N GLN A 275 -6.32 -4.28 -17.91
CA GLN A 275 -6.88 -5.04 -16.79
C GLN A 275 -6.39 -4.46 -15.48
N TRP A 276 -7.06 -4.83 -14.38
CA TRP A 276 -6.70 -4.26 -13.10
C TRP A 276 -6.92 -5.20 -11.91
N GLY A 277 -6.37 -4.79 -10.78
CA GLY A 277 -6.48 -5.47 -9.50
C GLY A 277 -6.77 -4.52 -8.35
N ILE A 278 -7.21 -5.09 -7.22
CA ILE A 278 -7.47 -4.39 -5.96
C ILE A 278 -7.00 -5.19 -4.75
N ASN A 279 -6.78 -4.47 -3.66
CA ASN A 279 -6.82 -5.05 -2.33
C ASN A 279 -8.21 -4.81 -1.75
N THR A 280 -8.81 -5.80 -1.10
CA THR A 280 -10.12 -5.62 -0.46
C THR A 280 -10.37 -6.61 0.67
N ARG A 281 -11.38 -6.33 1.46
CA ARG A 281 -11.81 -7.18 2.57
C ARG A 281 -12.73 -8.30 2.09
N VAL A 282 -12.72 -9.40 2.83
CA VAL A 282 -13.63 -10.53 2.63
C VAL A 282 -15.10 -10.09 2.71
N THR A 283 -15.43 -9.24 3.68
CA THR A 283 -16.79 -8.72 3.88
C THR A 283 -17.35 -8.00 2.66
N ASP A 284 -16.49 -7.29 1.93
CA ASP A 284 -16.91 -6.51 0.77
C ASP A 284 -17.19 -7.40 -0.44
N ILE A 285 -16.39 -8.47 -0.61
CA ILE A 285 -16.66 -9.49 -1.63
C ILE A 285 -18.00 -10.22 -1.36
N LEU A 286 -18.30 -10.51 -0.09
CA LEU A 286 -19.57 -11.15 0.28
C LEU A 286 -20.75 -10.21 0.07
N ARG A 287 -20.60 -8.94 0.45
CA ARG A 287 -21.63 -7.90 0.23
C ARG A 287 -21.97 -7.73 -1.25
N ASP A 288 -20.94 -7.81 -2.10
CA ASP A 288 -21.03 -7.50 -3.53
C ASP A 288 -21.11 -8.76 -4.42
N GLU A 289 -21.58 -9.90 -3.89
CA GLU A 289 -21.67 -11.18 -4.62
C GLU A 289 -22.32 -11.01 -6.00
N GLU A 290 -23.44 -10.28 -6.07
CA GLU A 290 -24.19 -10.05 -7.31
C GLU A 290 -23.50 -9.07 -8.28
N LEU A 291 -22.53 -8.28 -7.82
CA LEU A 291 -21.78 -7.30 -8.62
C LEU A 291 -20.47 -7.86 -9.19
N LEU A 292 -20.02 -9.01 -8.73
CA LEU A 292 -18.77 -9.60 -9.23
C LEU A 292 -18.74 -9.80 -10.76
N PRO A 293 -19.85 -10.15 -11.44
CA PRO A 293 -19.89 -10.18 -12.90
C PRO A 293 -19.65 -8.79 -13.54
N LEU A 294 -20.19 -7.71 -12.94
CA LEU A 294 -19.94 -6.34 -13.38
C LEU A 294 -18.47 -5.97 -13.21
N TYR A 295 -17.90 -6.23 -12.04
CA TYR A 295 -16.48 -5.98 -11.75
C TYR A 295 -15.55 -6.71 -12.73
N ARG A 296 -15.87 -7.98 -13.01
CA ARG A 296 -15.13 -8.77 -14.01
C ARG A 296 -15.25 -8.21 -15.42
N LYS A 297 -16.44 -7.76 -15.82
CA LYS A 297 -16.69 -7.11 -17.11
C LYS A 297 -15.94 -5.79 -17.24
N ALA A 298 -15.82 -5.04 -16.13
CA ALA A 298 -15.04 -3.81 -16.07
C ALA A 298 -13.51 -4.03 -16.15
N GLY A 299 -13.05 -5.28 -16.18
CA GLY A 299 -11.64 -5.62 -16.32
C GLY A 299 -10.93 -5.99 -15.01
N LEU A 300 -11.67 -6.12 -13.88
CA LEU A 300 -11.10 -6.66 -12.65
C LEU A 300 -10.70 -8.11 -12.84
N VAL A 301 -9.42 -8.38 -12.68
CA VAL A 301 -8.85 -9.72 -12.89
C VAL A 301 -8.06 -10.24 -11.70
N HIS A 302 -7.72 -9.40 -10.74
CA HIS A 302 -6.93 -9.75 -9.57
C HIS A 302 -7.51 -9.13 -8.30
N VAL A 303 -7.70 -9.94 -7.28
CA VAL A 303 -8.06 -9.50 -5.93
C VAL A 303 -7.04 -10.05 -4.93
N SER A 304 -6.34 -9.13 -4.27
CA SER A 304 -5.57 -9.44 -3.06
C SER A 304 -6.53 -9.35 -1.87
N LEU A 305 -6.86 -10.51 -1.32
CA LEU A 305 -7.92 -10.67 -0.34
C LEU A 305 -7.36 -10.72 1.07
N GLY A 306 -7.78 -9.79 1.92
CA GLY A 306 -7.37 -9.73 3.32
C GLY A 306 -8.04 -10.83 4.15
N THR A 307 -7.57 -12.08 4.04
CA THR A 307 -8.03 -13.23 4.83
C THR A 307 -7.44 -13.26 6.23
N GLU A 308 -6.24 -12.77 6.39
CA GLU A 308 -5.39 -12.56 7.57
C GLU A 308 -5.10 -13.83 8.38
N ALA A 309 -6.09 -14.62 8.75
CA ALA A 309 -5.89 -15.79 9.59
C ALA A 309 -6.86 -16.93 9.28
N ALA A 310 -6.41 -18.14 9.63
CA ALA A 310 -7.20 -19.37 9.60
C ALA A 310 -7.92 -19.66 10.94
N ALA A 311 -7.59 -18.94 12.02
CA ALA A 311 -8.18 -19.12 13.33
C ALA A 311 -8.98 -17.88 13.76
N GLN A 312 -10.21 -18.09 14.26
CA GLN A 312 -11.10 -17.00 14.69
C GLN A 312 -10.45 -16.12 15.77
N MET A 313 -9.78 -16.73 16.75
CA MET A 313 -9.08 -15.99 17.81
C MET A 313 -8.06 -14.97 17.26
N LYS A 314 -7.37 -15.28 16.14
CA LYS A 314 -6.45 -14.33 15.51
C LYS A 314 -7.21 -13.21 14.79
N LEU A 315 -8.31 -13.51 14.13
CA LEU A 315 -9.17 -12.49 13.48
C LEU A 315 -9.73 -11.51 14.52
N ASP A 316 -10.15 -12.03 15.68
CA ASP A 316 -10.64 -11.23 16.80
C ASP A 316 -9.52 -10.34 17.39
N GLN A 317 -8.31 -10.89 17.59
CA GLN A 317 -7.13 -10.13 18.03
C GLN A 317 -6.75 -9.02 17.03
N PHE A 318 -6.95 -9.28 15.74
CA PHE A 318 -6.71 -8.30 14.68
C PHE A 318 -7.83 -7.26 14.53
N HIS A 319 -8.92 -7.38 15.25
CA HIS A 319 -10.13 -6.56 15.06
C HIS A 319 -10.59 -6.57 13.60
N LYS A 320 -10.51 -7.76 12.95
CA LYS A 320 -10.81 -7.86 11.51
C LYS A 320 -12.31 -7.83 11.23
N GLU A 321 -13.14 -8.17 12.24
CA GLU A 321 -14.60 -8.19 12.13
C GLU A 321 -15.12 -9.10 10.99
N THR A 322 -14.47 -10.26 10.82
CA THR A 322 -14.82 -11.31 9.85
C THR A 322 -14.81 -12.67 10.53
N LYS A 323 -15.49 -13.65 9.94
CA LYS A 323 -15.46 -15.04 10.36
C LYS A 323 -14.54 -15.85 9.44
N VAL A 324 -13.98 -16.92 9.94
CA VAL A 324 -13.10 -17.82 9.15
C VAL A 324 -13.85 -18.40 7.94
N GLU A 325 -15.14 -18.74 8.11
CA GLU A 325 -15.99 -19.28 7.04
C GLU A 325 -16.20 -18.27 5.91
N ASP A 326 -16.22 -16.99 6.21
CA ASP A 326 -16.36 -15.90 5.25
C ASP A 326 -15.19 -15.88 4.25
N ASN A 327 -13.98 -16.19 4.71
CA ASN A 327 -12.78 -16.29 3.87
C ASN A 327 -12.97 -17.32 2.75
N ARG A 328 -13.44 -18.52 3.11
CA ARG A 328 -13.71 -19.59 2.16
C ARG A 328 -14.76 -19.17 1.13
N ARG A 329 -15.89 -18.61 1.63
CA ARG A 329 -16.99 -18.17 0.77
C ARG A 329 -16.56 -17.10 -0.22
N ALA A 330 -15.82 -16.08 0.22
CA ALA A 330 -15.31 -15.02 -0.66
C ALA A 330 -14.38 -15.60 -1.76
N ILE A 331 -13.48 -16.52 -1.41
CA ILE A 331 -12.61 -17.20 -2.38
C ILE A 331 -13.44 -18.00 -3.42
N GLU A 332 -14.50 -18.69 -3.00
CA GLU A 332 -15.39 -19.41 -3.90
C GLU A 332 -16.12 -18.47 -4.87
N LEU A 333 -16.59 -17.32 -4.38
CA LEU A 333 -17.29 -16.31 -5.18
C LEU A 333 -16.37 -15.70 -6.25
N LEU A 334 -15.18 -15.27 -5.86
CA LEU A 334 -14.18 -14.72 -6.79
C LEU A 334 -13.79 -15.75 -7.85
N ARG A 335 -13.64 -17.03 -7.46
CA ARG A 335 -13.33 -18.09 -8.41
C ARG A 335 -14.47 -18.30 -9.42
N LYS A 336 -15.74 -18.24 -8.99
CA LYS A 336 -16.91 -18.32 -9.88
C LYS A 336 -16.96 -17.16 -10.86
N ALA A 337 -16.51 -15.98 -10.43
CA ALA A 337 -16.43 -14.78 -11.26
C ALA A 337 -15.20 -14.77 -12.20
N ASP A 338 -14.39 -15.81 -12.22
CA ASP A 338 -13.12 -15.91 -13.00
C ASP A 338 -12.12 -14.79 -12.65
N ILE A 339 -12.06 -14.40 -11.37
CA ILE A 339 -11.11 -13.42 -10.83
C ILE A 339 -9.98 -14.19 -10.15
N PHE A 340 -8.74 -13.75 -10.39
CA PHE A 340 -7.52 -14.29 -9.76
C PHE A 340 -7.47 -13.87 -8.29
N ILE A 341 -7.14 -14.81 -7.40
CA ILE A 341 -7.24 -14.63 -5.96
C ILE A 341 -5.87 -14.79 -5.32
N GLU A 342 -5.40 -13.76 -4.64
CA GLU A 342 -4.26 -13.82 -3.74
C GLU A 342 -4.75 -13.70 -2.29
N ALA A 343 -4.67 -14.80 -1.51
CA ALA A 343 -5.07 -14.79 -0.11
C ALA A 343 -3.89 -14.39 0.78
N GLN A 344 -4.09 -13.38 1.63
CA GLN A 344 -3.08 -12.85 2.54
C GLN A 344 -3.26 -13.46 3.95
N PHE A 345 -2.21 -14.03 4.51
CA PHE A 345 -2.18 -14.55 5.87
C PHE A 345 -1.07 -13.88 6.67
N ILE A 346 -1.36 -13.56 7.93
CA ILE A 346 -0.39 -13.05 8.90
C ILE A 346 0.01 -14.19 9.84
N VAL A 347 1.30 -14.48 9.92
CA VAL A 347 1.87 -15.52 10.77
C VAL A 347 3.01 -14.98 11.62
N GLY A 348 3.38 -15.70 12.70
CA GLY A 348 4.53 -15.34 13.51
C GLY A 348 4.22 -14.40 14.68
N LEU A 349 2.98 -14.39 15.19
CA LEU A 349 2.66 -13.76 16.46
C LEU A 349 3.26 -14.55 17.62
N ASP A 350 3.19 -13.99 18.81
CA ASP A 350 3.76 -14.58 20.03
C ASP A 350 3.14 -15.95 20.42
N ASN A 351 1.90 -16.19 20.02
CA ASN A 351 1.17 -17.44 20.24
C ASN A 351 1.28 -18.45 19.06
N GLU A 352 2.14 -18.20 18.09
CA GLU A 352 2.34 -19.10 16.95
C GLU A 352 2.99 -20.41 17.41
N THR A 353 2.46 -21.53 16.91
CA THR A 353 3.00 -22.87 17.13
C THR A 353 3.16 -23.61 15.80
N ALA A 354 3.82 -24.77 15.83
CA ALA A 354 3.94 -25.63 14.65
C ALA A 354 2.56 -26.09 14.14
N GLU A 355 1.64 -26.36 15.06
CA GLU A 355 0.28 -26.79 14.77
C GLU A 355 -0.54 -25.69 14.12
N THR A 356 -0.45 -24.43 14.62
CA THR A 356 -1.19 -23.30 14.02
C THR A 356 -0.68 -22.92 12.63
N LEU A 357 0.62 -23.05 12.38
CA LEU A 357 1.19 -22.88 11.04
C LEU A 357 0.73 -23.98 10.07
N GLU A 358 0.66 -25.23 10.54
CA GLU A 358 0.15 -26.33 9.72
C GLU A 358 -1.35 -26.20 9.46
N GLU A 359 -2.13 -25.74 10.43
CA GLU A 359 -3.55 -25.44 10.27
C GLU A 359 -3.76 -24.35 9.22
N THR A 360 -3.03 -23.23 9.32
CA THR A 360 -3.08 -22.15 8.33
C THR A 360 -2.74 -22.66 6.91
N TYR A 361 -1.76 -23.56 6.78
CA TYR A 361 -1.44 -24.18 5.50
C TYR A 361 -2.58 -25.04 4.98
N ARG A 362 -3.18 -25.92 5.83
CA ARG A 362 -4.28 -26.81 5.45
C ARG A 362 -5.48 -26.00 4.96
N MET A 363 -5.84 -24.94 5.69
CA MET A 363 -6.96 -24.10 5.30
C MET A 363 -6.68 -23.34 4.00
N ALA A 364 -5.49 -22.80 3.80
CA ALA A 364 -5.11 -22.20 2.52
C ALA A 364 -5.18 -23.23 1.38
N TRP A 365 -4.79 -24.47 1.65
CA TRP A 365 -4.91 -25.55 0.67
C TRP A 365 -6.36 -25.92 0.39
N ASP A 366 -7.24 -25.98 1.39
CA ASP A 366 -8.65 -26.35 1.25
C ASP A 366 -9.46 -25.22 0.56
N TRP A 367 -9.18 -23.97 0.84
CA TRP A 367 -9.84 -22.83 0.21
C TRP A 367 -9.42 -22.64 -1.25
N GLN A 368 -8.23 -23.12 -1.62
CA GLN A 368 -7.73 -23.09 -2.99
C GLN A 368 -7.64 -21.68 -3.62
N PRO A 369 -7.13 -20.62 -2.97
CA PRO A 369 -6.79 -19.39 -3.68
C PRO A 369 -5.77 -19.70 -4.79
N ASP A 370 -5.58 -18.81 -5.73
CA ASP A 370 -4.55 -18.95 -6.75
C ASP A 370 -3.16 -18.77 -6.17
N LEU A 371 -2.97 -17.72 -5.37
CA LEU A 371 -1.79 -17.50 -4.55
C LEU A 371 -2.17 -17.45 -3.07
N ALA A 372 -1.26 -17.89 -2.22
CA ALA A 372 -1.32 -17.72 -0.78
C ALA A 372 -0.02 -17.08 -0.30
N ASN A 373 -0.14 -15.99 0.43
CA ASN A 373 1.00 -15.25 0.99
C ASN A 373 0.97 -15.35 2.52
N TRP A 374 2.04 -15.88 3.12
CA TRP A 374 2.22 -15.96 4.58
C TRP A 374 3.19 -14.87 5.02
N ALA A 375 2.65 -13.66 5.22
CA ALA A 375 3.43 -12.53 5.68
C ALA A 375 3.80 -12.71 7.16
N MET A 376 5.10 -12.56 7.48
CA MET A 376 5.54 -12.49 8.87
C MET A 376 4.95 -11.25 9.51
N TYR A 377 4.35 -11.42 10.68
CA TYR A 377 3.87 -10.28 11.45
C TYR A 377 5.01 -9.29 11.68
N THR A 378 4.84 -8.11 11.19
CA THR A 378 5.80 -7.01 11.34
C THR A 378 5.20 -5.97 12.27
N PRO A 379 5.70 -5.89 13.52
CA PRO A 379 5.17 -4.99 14.53
C PRO A 379 5.59 -3.55 14.24
N TRP A 380 4.78 -2.83 13.47
CA TRP A 380 5.02 -1.42 13.20
C TRP A 380 4.89 -0.61 14.49
N PRO A 381 5.89 0.22 14.88
CA PRO A 381 5.89 0.92 16.16
C PRO A 381 4.67 1.79 16.44
N PHE A 382 3.99 2.22 15.40
CA PHE A 382 2.84 3.12 15.44
C PHE A 382 1.48 2.42 15.29
N THR A 383 1.43 1.08 15.46
CA THR A 383 0.17 0.32 15.43
C THR A 383 -0.34 -0.03 16.83
N PRO A 384 -1.66 -0.20 17.05
CA PRO A 384 -2.19 -0.61 18.34
C PRO A 384 -1.62 -1.94 18.83
N LEU A 385 -1.48 -2.93 17.95
CA LEU A 385 -0.98 -4.27 18.32
C LEU A 385 0.49 -4.23 18.79
N PHE A 386 1.26 -3.23 18.38
CA PHE A 386 2.63 -3.06 18.86
C PHE A 386 2.66 -2.76 20.37
N GLN A 387 1.65 -2.04 20.90
CA GLN A 387 1.58 -1.75 22.35
C GLN A 387 1.57 -3.02 23.19
N ASP A 388 0.92 -4.07 22.67
CA ASP A 388 0.79 -5.36 23.37
C ASP A 388 2.00 -6.28 23.13
N LEU A 389 2.67 -6.12 22.01
CA LEU A 389 3.68 -7.07 21.53
C LEU A 389 5.09 -6.48 21.41
N GLY A 390 5.27 -5.17 21.59
CA GLY A 390 6.55 -4.48 21.36
C GLY A 390 7.71 -5.01 22.20
N GLU A 391 7.45 -5.42 23.45
CA GLU A 391 8.46 -6.02 24.34
C GLU A 391 8.98 -7.40 23.83
N LYS A 392 8.27 -8.03 22.89
CA LYS A 392 8.63 -9.33 22.29
C LYS A 392 9.42 -9.20 21.01
N VAL A 393 9.67 -7.98 20.58
CA VAL A 393 10.49 -7.67 19.41
C VAL A 393 11.95 -8.01 19.74
N GLU A 394 12.60 -8.75 18.87
CA GLU A 394 14.03 -9.10 18.98
C GLU A 394 14.89 -8.47 17.89
N VAL A 395 14.27 -7.92 16.83
CA VAL A 395 14.97 -7.29 15.72
C VAL A 395 14.56 -5.83 15.64
N PHE A 396 15.52 -4.95 15.88
CA PHE A 396 15.32 -3.49 15.91
C PHE A 396 15.84 -2.78 14.66
N ASP A 397 16.37 -3.53 13.72
CA ASP A 397 16.76 -3.04 12.39
C ASP A 397 15.53 -2.86 11.50
N PHE A 398 15.09 -1.63 11.28
CA PHE A 398 13.91 -1.33 10.48
C PHE A 398 14.04 -1.79 9.02
N SER A 399 15.24 -1.96 8.48
CA SER A 399 15.42 -2.52 7.13
C SER A 399 14.90 -3.96 7.01
N LYS A 400 14.68 -4.65 8.14
CA LYS A 400 14.16 -6.02 8.22
C LYS A 400 12.63 -6.08 8.37
N TYR A 401 11.96 -4.93 8.49
CA TYR A 401 10.50 -4.84 8.62
C TYR A 401 9.82 -4.98 7.26
N ASN A 402 9.97 -6.13 6.63
CA ASN A 402 9.67 -6.39 5.22
C ASN A 402 8.66 -7.53 4.98
N PHE A 403 7.93 -7.96 6.01
CA PHE A 403 6.96 -9.07 5.99
C PHE A 403 7.55 -10.48 5.75
N VAL A 404 8.85 -10.59 5.58
CA VAL A 404 9.55 -11.88 5.33
C VAL A 404 10.43 -12.27 6.51
N THR A 405 11.06 -11.29 7.16
CA THR A 405 11.92 -11.50 8.31
C THR A 405 11.09 -11.70 9.57
N PRO A 406 11.28 -12.76 10.35
CA PRO A 406 10.69 -12.88 11.68
C PRO A 406 11.29 -11.84 12.62
N ILE A 407 10.52 -10.83 12.99
CA ILE A 407 10.94 -9.72 13.86
C ILE A 407 10.78 -10.10 15.33
N MET A 408 9.78 -10.88 15.64
CA MET A 408 9.46 -11.36 16.97
C MET A 408 9.77 -12.85 17.11
N LYS A 409 10.00 -13.28 18.34
CA LYS A 409 10.11 -14.68 18.69
C LYS A 409 8.78 -15.19 19.27
N PRO A 410 8.11 -16.16 18.62
CA PRO A 410 6.99 -16.87 19.24
C PRO A 410 7.41 -17.59 20.52
N LYS A 411 6.47 -17.79 21.45
CA LYS A 411 6.76 -18.51 22.69
C LYS A 411 7.16 -19.98 22.47
N ALA A 412 6.60 -20.61 21.42
CA ALA A 412 6.72 -22.04 21.16
C ALA A 412 7.90 -22.42 20.26
N MET A 413 8.55 -21.46 19.60
CA MET A 413 9.64 -21.75 18.65
C MET A 413 10.62 -20.60 18.50
N SER A 414 11.81 -20.88 17.96
CA SER A 414 12.77 -19.84 17.58
C SER A 414 12.35 -19.10 16.30
N ARG A 415 12.91 -17.90 16.07
CA ARG A 415 12.69 -17.15 14.81
C ARG A 415 13.17 -17.94 13.59
N GLY A 416 14.29 -18.65 13.68
CA GLY A 416 14.80 -19.50 12.61
C GLY A 416 13.83 -20.65 12.28
N GLU A 417 13.31 -21.33 13.30
CA GLU A 417 12.33 -22.39 13.12
C GLU A 417 11.02 -21.87 12.50
N LEU A 418 10.52 -20.73 12.96
CA LEU A 418 9.34 -20.07 12.38
C LEU A 418 9.53 -19.86 10.88
N LEU A 419 10.68 -19.30 10.50
CA LEU A 419 10.99 -19.06 9.11
C LEU A 419 11.03 -20.34 8.27
N ASP A 420 11.78 -21.36 8.75
CA ASP A 420 11.92 -22.62 8.03
C ASP A 420 10.56 -23.27 7.79
N ARG A 421 9.66 -23.21 8.77
CA ARG A 421 8.29 -23.72 8.65
C ARG A 421 7.45 -22.93 7.64
N VAL A 422 7.54 -21.60 7.65
CA VAL A 422 6.82 -20.77 6.69
C VAL A 422 7.36 -20.98 5.28
N MET A 423 8.68 -21.03 5.10
CA MET A 423 9.30 -21.35 3.82
C MET A 423 8.96 -22.76 3.33
N HIS A 424 8.82 -23.74 4.25
CA HIS A 424 8.32 -25.05 3.91
C HIS A 424 6.88 -25.00 3.40
N ASN A 425 5.99 -24.22 4.03
CA ASN A 425 4.61 -24.01 3.58
C ASN A 425 4.55 -23.39 2.18
N TYR A 426 5.35 -22.35 1.90
CA TYR A 426 5.48 -21.78 0.56
C TYR A 426 5.88 -22.83 -0.47
N ARG A 427 6.98 -23.57 -0.25
CA ARG A 427 7.46 -24.60 -1.18
C ARG A 427 6.39 -25.67 -1.41
N ARG A 428 5.81 -26.21 -0.36
CA ARG A 428 4.80 -27.26 -0.41
C ARG A 428 3.54 -26.81 -1.17
N PHE A 429 3.09 -25.59 -0.93
CA PHE A 429 1.91 -25.02 -1.58
C PHE A 429 2.16 -24.81 -3.08
N TYR A 430 3.20 -24.08 -3.43
CA TYR A 430 3.47 -23.71 -4.81
C TYR A 430 3.95 -24.88 -5.69
N ILE A 431 4.73 -25.81 -5.17
CA ILE A 431 5.10 -27.03 -5.91
C ILE A 431 3.85 -27.84 -6.24
N LYS A 432 2.97 -28.08 -5.27
CA LYS A 432 1.71 -28.79 -5.53
C LYS A 432 0.81 -28.04 -6.51
N LYS A 433 0.70 -26.70 -6.39
CA LYS A 433 -0.06 -25.87 -7.34
C LYS A 433 0.53 -25.95 -8.75
N ALA A 434 1.83 -25.85 -8.90
CA ALA A 434 2.51 -25.94 -10.19
C ALA A 434 2.31 -27.30 -10.88
N LEU A 435 2.33 -28.40 -10.13
CA LEU A 435 2.19 -29.75 -10.69
C LEU A 435 0.73 -30.15 -10.95
N PHE A 436 -0.17 -29.82 -10.03
CA PHE A 436 -1.51 -30.41 -10.00
C PHE A 436 -2.66 -29.42 -10.20
N TYR A 437 -2.39 -28.11 -10.23
CA TYR A 437 -3.44 -27.11 -10.31
C TYR A 437 -3.29 -26.15 -11.50
N TYR A 438 -2.19 -25.41 -11.58
CA TYR A 438 -2.02 -24.35 -12.59
C TYR A 438 -2.11 -24.85 -14.04
N PRO A 439 -1.57 -26.00 -14.45
CA PRO A 439 -1.68 -26.47 -15.82
C PRO A 439 -3.11 -26.81 -16.24
N TRP A 440 -3.96 -27.19 -15.29
CA TRP A 440 -5.27 -27.79 -15.55
C TRP A 440 -6.44 -26.87 -15.21
N ARG A 441 -6.23 -25.88 -14.36
CA ARG A 441 -7.28 -25.01 -13.88
C ARG A 441 -7.25 -23.65 -14.57
N GLY A 442 -8.45 -23.16 -14.87
CA GLY A 442 -8.64 -21.87 -15.54
C GLY A 442 -8.65 -21.99 -17.06
N THR A 443 -9.40 -21.11 -17.68
CA THR A 443 -9.51 -20.93 -19.13
C THR A 443 -9.06 -19.52 -19.50
N GLY A 444 -8.74 -19.30 -20.76
CA GLY A 444 -8.50 -17.95 -21.28
C GLY A 444 -7.47 -17.13 -20.49
N TYR A 445 -7.92 -16.01 -19.96
CA TYR A 445 -7.07 -15.04 -19.24
C TYR A 445 -6.44 -15.61 -17.96
N ARG A 446 -7.23 -16.25 -17.10
CA ARG A 446 -6.76 -16.81 -15.82
C ARG A 446 -5.65 -17.83 -16.01
N ARG A 447 -5.76 -18.70 -17.02
CA ARG A 447 -4.70 -19.66 -17.35
C ARG A 447 -3.40 -18.98 -17.75
N ARG A 448 -3.48 -17.95 -18.60
CA ARG A 448 -2.29 -17.17 -19.01
C ARG A 448 -1.63 -16.51 -17.80
N TYR A 449 -2.44 -15.95 -16.91
CA TYR A 449 -1.94 -15.34 -15.68
C TYR A 449 -1.23 -16.35 -14.77
N LEU A 450 -1.86 -17.50 -14.50
CA LEU A 450 -1.27 -18.59 -13.70
C LEU A 450 0.06 -19.08 -14.29
N LEU A 451 0.12 -19.26 -15.60
CA LEU A 451 1.35 -19.65 -16.28
C LEU A 451 2.43 -18.55 -16.21
N GLY A 452 2.02 -17.29 -16.28
CA GLY A 452 2.91 -16.14 -16.06
C GLY A 452 3.51 -16.12 -14.66
N CYS A 453 2.68 -16.33 -13.62
CA CYS A 453 3.15 -16.48 -12.25
C CYS A 453 4.13 -17.66 -12.10
N LEU A 454 3.79 -18.82 -12.66
CA LEU A 454 4.66 -20.00 -12.61
C LEU A 454 6.03 -19.73 -13.26
N LYS A 455 6.03 -19.05 -14.41
CA LYS A 455 7.27 -18.65 -15.10
C LYS A 455 8.10 -17.67 -14.25
N ALA A 456 7.46 -16.69 -13.61
CA ALA A 456 8.11 -15.73 -12.72
C ALA A 456 8.72 -16.46 -11.49
N PHE A 457 7.98 -17.33 -10.83
CA PHE A 457 8.47 -18.15 -9.72
C PHE A 457 9.65 -19.05 -10.11
N ALA A 458 9.56 -19.71 -11.27
CA ALA A 458 10.64 -20.56 -11.77
C ALA A 458 11.91 -19.73 -12.02
N LYS A 459 11.78 -18.57 -12.67
CA LYS A 459 12.89 -17.65 -12.92
C LYS A 459 13.53 -17.16 -11.61
N ALA A 460 12.72 -16.69 -10.66
CA ALA A 460 13.20 -16.23 -9.34
C ALA A 460 13.88 -17.38 -8.56
N GLY A 461 13.31 -18.58 -8.59
CA GLY A 461 13.90 -19.78 -7.98
C GLY A 461 15.25 -20.16 -8.57
N PHE A 462 15.41 -20.09 -9.89
CA PHE A 462 16.70 -20.34 -10.56
C PHE A 462 17.75 -19.26 -10.27
N GLN A 463 17.33 -18.02 -10.10
CA GLN A 463 18.23 -16.92 -9.72
C GLN A 463 18.60 -16.93 -8.23
N ARG A 464 18.02 -17.81 -7.44
CA ARG A 464 18.18 -17.94 -5.98
C ARG A 464 17.85 -16.68 -5.17
N SER A 465 17.49 -15.56 -5.80
CA SER A 465 17.25 -14.28 -5.15
C SER A 465 16.15 -14.35 -4.08
N PHE A 466 15.08 -15.10 -4.36
CA PHE A 466 13.98 -15.29 -3.40
C PHE A 466 14.38 -16.17 -2.20
N TYR A 467 15.25 -17.16 -2.41
CA TYR A 467 15.75 -18.04 -1.35
C TYR A 467 16.99 -17.49 -0.65
N ASP A 468 17.70 -16.59 -1.30
CA ASP A 468 18.87 -15.90 -0.76
C ASP A 468 18.50 -14.69 0.10
N LEU A 469 17.20 -14.40 0.32
CA LEU A 469 16.79 -13.55 1.44
C LEU A 469 17.46 -14.01 2.74
N GLY A 470 17.63 -15.33 2.94
CA GLY A 470 18.43 -15.91 4.02
C GLY A 470 19.90 -15.54 3.97
N LYS A 471 20.53 -15.54 2.79
CA LYS A 471 21.95 -15.20 2.60
C LYS A 471 22.19 -13.69 2.58
N ALA A 472 21.19 -12.89 2.25
CA ALA A 472 21.26 -11.43 2.33
C ALA A 472 21.27 -10.90 3.78
N GLY A 473 21.47 -11.75 4.77
CA GLY A 473 21.56 -11.37 6.17
C GLY A 473 20.23 -11.20 6.90
N TYR A 474 19.13 -11.64 6.29
CA TYR A 474 17.80 -11.54 6.92
C TYR A 474 17.61 -12.49 8.12
N TRP A 475 18.39 -13.54 8.22
CA TRP A 475 18.21 -14.59 9.23
C TRP A 475 19.46 -15.08 9.93
N GLY A 476 20.60 -14.58 9.59
CA GLY A 476 21.80 -14.97 10.33
C GLY A 476 21.78 -14.41 11.75
N PRO A 477 22.50 -15.00 12.69
CA PRO A 477 22.77 -14.37 13.99
C PRO A 477 23.30 -12.94 13.86
N GLN A 478 23.84 -12.60 12.71
CA GLN A 478 24.38 -11.29 12.34
C GLN A 478 23.33 -10.17 12.28
N THR A 479 22.05 -10.47 12.16
CA THR A 479 21.00 -9.44 12.12
C THR A 479 20.74 -8.82 13.47
N ARG A 480 21.16 -9.48 14.55
CA ARG A 480 21.01 -9.02 15.93
C ARG A 480 22.16 -8.12 16.37
N ASP A 481 23.36 -8.37 15.88
CA ASP A 481 24.58 -7.89 16.52
C ASP A 481 25.12 -6.57 15.93
N LYS A 482 24.48 -6.04 14.89
CA LYS A 482 24.93 -4.80 14.23
C LYS A 482 24.17 -3.55 14.63
N VAL A 483 23.11 -3.70 15.39
CA VAL A 483 22.28 -2.58 15.79
C VAL A 483 22.35 -2.47 17.29
N ASP A 484 23.20 -1.59 17.74
CA ASP A 484 23.30 -1.15 19.15
C ASP A 484 22.07 -0.28 19.49
N TRP A 485 20.91 -0.81 19.12
CA TRP A 485 19.65 -0.13 19.24
C TRP A 485 18.94 -0.57 20.52
N HIS A 486 18.96 0.27 21.48
CA HIS A 486 17.99 0.22 22.54
C HIS A 486 16.67 0.75 21.97
N PHE A 487 15.83 -0.17 21.51
CA PHE A 487 14.48 0.14 21.10
C PHE A 487 13.71 0.62 22.34
N ASP A 488 13.60 1.92 22.46
CA ASP A 488 12.80 2.55 23.50
C ASP A 488 11.35 2.61 23.05
N THR A 489 10.54 1.67 23.53
CA THR A 489 9.11 1.61 23.28
C THR A 489 8.39 2.90 23.68
N SER A 490 8.92 3.64 24.65
CA SER A 490 8.39 4.94 25.04
C SER A 490 8.51 6.01 23.95
N ARG A 491 9.50 5.89 23.06
CA ARG A 491 9.68 6.80 21.91
C ARG A 491 8.73 6.51 20.77
N THR A 492 8.34 5.25 20.58
CA THR A 492 7.62 4.80 19.38
C THR A 492 6.12 5.00 19.46
N LEU A 493 5.60 5.06 20.68
CA LEU A 493 4.18 5.13 20.98
C LEU A 493 3.84 6.21 21.98
N ALA A 494 4.80 7.07 22.30
CA ALA A 494 4.47 8.20 23.14
C ALA A 494 3.21 8.86 22.56
N PRO A 495 2.10 8.95 23.32
CA PRO A 495 0.94 9.71 22.90
C PRO A 495 1.32 11.08 22.34
N ALA A 496 2.38 11.67 22.89
CA ALA A 496 3.02 12.89 22.44
C ALA A 496 3.45 12.89 20.95
N GLN A 497 3.71 11.75 20.32
CA GLN A 497 4.01 11.70 18.88
C GLN A 497 2.75 11.83 18.03
N LEU A 498 1.58 11.61 18.61
CA LEU A 498 0.28 11.66 17.98
C LEU A 498 -0.61 12.75 18.59
N GLU A 499 -0.07 13.63 19.44
CA GLU A 499 -0.83 14.67 20.16
C GLU A 499 -1.65 15.57 19.25
N ASP A 500 -1.16 15.82 18.05
CA ASP A 500 -1.84 16.63 17.04
C ASP A 500 -2.79 15.81 16.13
N TRP A 501 -2.84 14.49 16.28
CA TRP A 501 -3.86 13.63 15.74
C TRP A 501 -4.96 13.42 16.79
N GLU A 502 -6.17 13.14 16.35
CA GLU A 502 -7.22 12.64 17.23
C GLU A 502 -6.70 11.41 18.00
N SER A 503 -7.10 11.24 19.25
CA SER A 503 -6.70 10.07 20.02
C SER A 503 -7.05 8.78 19.27
N SER A 504 -6.23 7.74 19.43
CA SER A 504 -6.48 6.48 18.74
C SER A 504 -7.85 5.88 19.08
N ALA A 505 -8.30 6.07 20.34
CA ALA A 505 -9.60 5.58 20.79
C ALA A 505 -10.76 6.38 20.19
N ASP A 506 -10.67 7.71 20.19
CA ASP A 506 -11.68 8.58 19.62
C ASP A 506 -11.78 8.37 18.12
N ARG A 507 -10.65 8.26 17.44
CA ARG A 507 -10.61 7.97 16.02
C ARG A 507 -11.22 6.62 15.67
N ALA A 508 -10.90 5.57 16.43
CA ALA A 508 -11.50 4.26 16.27
C ALA A 508 -13.02 4.28 16.47
N ALA A 509 -13.50 5.03 17.49
CA ALA A 509 -14.91 5.18 17.76
C ALA A 509 -15.65 5.90 16.61
N GLN A 510 -15.07 6.99 16.09
CA GLN A 510 -15.63 7.75 14.97
C GLN A 510 -15.70 6.89 13.69
N LEU A 511 -14.64 6.15 13.38
CA LEU A 511 -14.60 5.27 12.20
C LEU A 511 -15.57 4.10 12.32
N ARG A 512 -15.74 3.52 13.51
CA ARG A 512 -16.76 2.48 13.77
C ARG A 512 -18.18 3.02 13.62
N ALA A 513 -18.46 4.19 14.18
CA ALA A 513 -19.78 4.84 14.06
C ALA A 513 -20.12 5.12 12.59
N ARG A 514 -19.17 5.66 11.83
CA ARG A 514 -19.31 5.90 10.40
C ARG A 514 -19.57 4.61 9.62
N LYS A 515 -18.79 3.55 9.87
CA LYS A 515 -18.99 2.25 9.24
C LYS A 515 -20.37 1.68 9.52
N LEU A 516 -20.85 1.74 10.77
CA LEU A 516 -22.17 1.27 11.15
C LEU A 516 -23.26 2.03 10.39
N SER A 517 -23.17 3.37 10.29
CA SER A 517 -24.12 4.17 9.54
C SER A 517 -24.13 3.85 8.03
N GLU A 518 -22.97 3.55 7.44
CA GLU A 518 -22.85 3.14 6.05
C GLU A 518 -23.42 1.72 5.79
N MET A 519 -23.36 0.84 6.79
CA MET A 519 -23.97 -0.51 6.73
C MET A 519 -25.47 -0.52 6.97
N GLU A 520 -25.98 0.43 7.78
CA GLU A 520 -27.39 0.59 8.10
C GLU A 520 -28.15 1.46 7.08
N ALA A 521 -27.44 2.14 6.18
CA ALA A 521 -28.06 2.89 5.11
C ALA A 521 -28.96 1.96 4.28
N PRO A 522 -30.21 2.35 3.96
CA PRO A 522 -31.14 1.52 3.20
C PRO A 522 -30.43 1.07 1.90
N ARG A 523 -30.47 -0.21 1.62
CA ARG A 523 -30.06 -0.73 0.32
C ARG A 523 -31.04 -0.15 -0.70
N GLU A 524 -30.65 0.89 -1.44
CA GLU A 524 -31.41 1.29 -2.61
C GLU A 524 -31.45 0.06 -3.53
N GLU A 525 -32.62 -0.44 -3.83
CA GLU A 525 -32.83 -1.53 -4.78
C GLU A 525 -32.26 -1.07 -6.12
N ILE A 526 -31.15 -1.67 -6.52
CA ILE A 526 -30.62 -1.47 -7.87
C ILE A 526 -31.53 -2.24 -8.81
N VAL A 527 -32.50 -1.55 -9.36
CA VAL A 527 -33.32 -2.10 -10.45
C VAL A 527 -32.40 -2.27 -11.65
N MET A 528 -31.98 -3.51 -11.90
CA MET A 528 -31.28 -3.86 -13.12
C MET A 528 -32.25 -3.67 -14.30
N VAL A 529 -32.15 -2.54 -14.97
CA VAL A 529 -32.81 -2.37 -16.28
C VAL A 529 -32.15 -3.36 -17.22
N LYS A 530 -32.90 -4.40 -17.60
CA LYS A 530 -32.50 -5.30 -18.67
C LYS A 530 -32.37 -4.47 -19.94
N ALA A 531 -31.16 -4.20 -20.36
CA ALA A 531 -30.86 -3.69 -21.68
C ALA A 531 -31.18 -4.77 -22.73
N CYS A 532 -32.47 -4.87 -23.12
CA CYS A 532 -32.86 -5.41 -24.42
C CYS A 532 -32.95 -4.23 -25.38
N GLY A 533 -32.29 -4.36 -26.51
CA GLY A 533 -32.01 -3.31 -27.46
C GLY A 533 -33.21 -2.49 -27.93
N GLY A 534 -32.93 -1.24 -28.23
CA GLY A 534 -33.62 -0.41 -29.20
C GLY A 534 -34.76 0.44 -28.66
N GLY A 535 -34.60 1.75 -28.62
CA GLY A 535 -35.67 2.74 -28.64
C GLY A 535 -35.90 3.49 -27.35
N ASP A 536 -35.55 4.76 -27.37
CA ASP A 536 -35.93 5.78 -26.40
C ASP A 536 -37.44 5.78 -26.14
N GLN A 537 -37.88 5.39 -24.95
CA GLN A 537 -39.13 5.83 -24.36
C GLN A 537 -38.94 5.86 -22.84
N GLN A 538 -38.92 7.05 -22.28
CA GLN A 538 -39.14 7.28 -20.85
C GLN A 538 -40.60 6.93 -20.51
N LEU A 539 -40.77 5.92 -19.68
CA LEU A 539 -42.10 5.63 -19.09
C LEU A 539 -42.34 6.56 -17.90
N SER A 540 -43.53 7.11 -17.82
CA SER A 540 -43.96 7.99 -16.72
C SER A 540 -44.33 7.18 -15.46
N GLU A 541 -44.27 7.81 -14.29
CA GLU A 541 -44.61 7.18 -13.00
C GLU A 541 -46.00 6.50 -12.96
N GLU A 542 -46.95 6.93 -13.79
CA GLU A 542 -48.29 6.32 -13.89
C GLU A 542 -48.28 4.94 -14.58
N GLU A 543 -47.27 4.63 -15.40
CA GLU A 543 -47.19 3.33 -16.10
C GLU A 543 -46.57 2.23 -15.23
N LEU A 544 -45.92 2.59 -14.12
CA LEU A 544 -45.33 1.65 -13.17
C LEU A 544 -46.37 1.12 -12.15
N GLU A 545 -47.40 1.89 -11.82
CA GLU A 545 -48.47 1.44 -10.92
C GLU A 545 -49.43 0.41 -11.56
N THR A 546 -49.51 0.37 -12.90
CA THR A 546 -50.37 -0.58 -13.61
C THR A 546 -49.73 -1.96 -13.86
N ALA A 547 -48.44 -2.12 -13.59
CA ALA A 547 -47.71 -3.40 -13.81
C ALA A 547 -47.73 -4.36 -12.60
N GLY A 548 -48.42 -4.05 -11.50
CA GLY A 548 -48.74 -5.01 -10.44
C GLY A 548 -47.53 -5.59 -9.69
N VAL A 549 -46.50 -4.81 -9.42
CA VAL A 549 -45.41 -5.21 -8.55
C VAL A 549 -45.57 -4.46 -7.22
N SER A 550 -46.22 -5.14 -6.27
CA SER A 550 -46.25 -4.75 -4.86
C SER A 550 -45.05 -5.38 -4.12
#